data_9b69f8ecbab6712a39671d3bf948c2ef
#
_entry.id   9b69f8ecbab6712a39671d3bf948c2ef
#
_cell.length_a   1.000
_cell.length_b   1.000
_cell.length_c   1.000
_cell.angle_alpha   90.00
_cell.angle_beta   90.00
_cell.angle_gamma   90.00
#
_symmetry.space_group_name_H-M   'P 1'
#
loop_
_entity.id
_entity.type
_entity.pdbx_description
1 polymer ?
#
loop_
_entity_poly.entity_id
_entity_poly.type
_entity_poly.pdbx_seq_one_letter_code
_entity_poly.pdbx_strand_id
1 'polypeptide(L)'
;ELQWPAFLEPKFLVSTILYTGTGSVVRFDDGAPTRIHTVFNADGFGEIADWLVRRFGPPTATVTRSIAPFGQARRDNPTMIWRAVDKVTQKTVSLEIRHYDDTRDGFPDIRNGVMMLYREGTPGIFPQVSVHELMRLKRTG
;
A
#
# COMPACT_ATOMS: atom_id res chain seq x y z
N GLU A 1 -1.90 -18.12 8.52
CA GLU A 1 -2.19 -17.76 7.13
C GLU A 1 -3.45 -16.90 7.09
N LEU A 2 -3.33 -15.68 6.57
CA LEU A 2 -4.48 -14.77 6.44
C LEU A 2 -5.24 -15.19 5.19
N GLN A 3 -6.36 -15.87 5.40
CA GLN A 3 -7.27 -16.19 4.30
C GLN A 3 -8.28 -15.05 4.15
N TRP A 4 -8.35 -14.49 2.96
CA TRP A 4 -9.36 -13.50 2.62
C TRP A 4 -10.72 -14.18 2.45
N PRO A 5 -11.80 -13.55 2.90
CA PRO A 5 -13.13 -14.03 2.56
C PRO A 5 -13.30 -14.13 1.04
N ALA A 6 -14.03 -15.15 0.58
CA ALA A 6 -14.17 -15.44 -0.84
C ALA A 6 -14.68 -14.23 -1.67
N PHE A 7 -15.52 -13.39 -1.08
CA PHE A 7 -16.05 -12.22 -1.79
C PHE A 7 -14.99 -11.11 -2.01
N LEU A 8 -13.89 -11.12 -1.24
CA LEU A 8 -12.78 -10.16 -1.40
C LEU A 8 -11.66 -10.68 -2.30
N GLU A 9 -11.53 -11.98 -2.47
CA GLU A 9 -10.45 -12.57 -3.27
C GLU A 9 -10.29 -11.94 -4.66
N PRO A 10 -11.38 -11.73 -5.44
CA PRO A 10 -11.24 -11.12 -6.76
C PRO A 10 -10.65 -9.71 -6.75
N LYS A 11 -10.76 -9.00 -5.62
CA LYS A 11 -10.23 -7.62 -5.51
C LYS A 11 -8.71 -7.60 -5.41
N PHE A 12 -8.09 -8.71 -5.01
CA PHE A 12 -6.64 -8.84 -4.91
C PHE A 12 -5.99 -9.44 -6.16
N LEU A 13 -6.79 -9.81 -7.16
CA LEU A 13 -6.27 -10.25 -8.45
C LEU A 13 -6.00 -9.03 -9.33
N VAL A 14 -4.76 -8.73 -9.56
CA VAL A 14 -4.32 -7.56 -10.31
C VAL A 14 -3.34 -7.94 -11.41
N SER A 15 -3.26 -7.10 -12.44
CA SER A 15 -2.22 -7.17 -13.45
C SER A 15 -1.58 -5.80 -13.59
N THR A 16 -0.31 -5.71 -13.25
CA THR A 16 0.48 -4.48 -13.33
C THR A 16 1.81 -4.77 -14.00
N ILE A 17 2.63 -3.75 -14.18
CA ILE A 17 3.99 -3.92 -14.69
C ILE A 17 4.83 -4.81 -13.76
N LEU A 18 4.56 -4.78 -12.44
CA LEU A 18 5.32 -5.52 -11.44
C LEU A 18 4.69 -6.85 -11.04
N TYR A 19 3.35 -6.97 -11.15
CA TYR A 19 2.63 -8.12 -10.64
C TYR A 19 1.60 -8.63 -11.65
N THR A 20 1.42 -9.94 -11.66
CA THR A 20 0.28 -10.60 -12.29
C THR A 20 -0.31 -11.57 -11.29
N GLY A 21 -1.62 -11.52 -11.07
CA GLY A 21 -2.29 -12.33 -10.06
C GLY A 21 -2.38 -11.59 -8.72
N THR A 22 -2.16 -12.27 -7.61
CA THR A 22 -2.16 -11.65 -6.27
C THR A 22 -0.83 -10.93 -6.05
N GLY A 23 -0.85 -9.61 -6.06
CA GLY A 23 0.35 -8.77 -5.96
C GLY A 23 0.78 -8.51 -4.53
N SER A 24 1.57 -9.42 -3.92
CA SER A 24 2.12 -9.23 -2.58
C SER A 24 3.63 -9.35 -2.59
N VAL A 25 4.29 -8.43 -1.90
CA VAL A 25 5.74 -8.39 -1.73
C VAL A 25 6.06 -8.26 -0.25
N VAL A 26 7.05 -9.00 0.22
CA VAL A 26 7.49 -8.98 1.62
C VAL A 26 8.94 -8.52 1.66
N ARG A 27 9.22 -7.55 2.53
CA ARG A 27 10.59 -7.13 2.84
C ARG A 27 11.05 -7.82 4.11
N PHE A 28 12.28 -8.30 4.10
CA PHE A 28 12.95 -8.88 5.25
C PHE A 28 14.16 -8.01 5.63
N ASP A 29 14.32 -7.77 6.91
CA ASP A 29 15.51 -7.13 7.46
C ASP A 29 16.01 -8.01 8.61
N ASP A 30 17.29 -8.38 8.59
CA ASP A 30 17.91 -9.28 9.56
C ASP A 30 17.14 -10.61 9.74
N GLY A 31 16.65 -11.16 8.65
CA GLY A 31 15.93 -12.43 8.63
C GLY A 31 14.48 -12.38 9.14
N ALA A 32 13.97 -11.21 9.49
CA ALA A 32 12.59 -11.03 9.95
C ALA A 32 11.77 -10.20 8.95
N PRO A 33 10.49 -10.53 8.72
CA PRO A 33 9.63 -9.71 7.88
C PRO A 33 9.34 -8.38 8.57
N THR A 34 9.58 -7.28 7.86
CA THR A 34 9.39 -5.92 8.38
C THR A 34 8.30 -5.16 7.65
N ARG A 35 7.96 -5.58 6.43
CA ARG A 35 6.91 -4.94 5.65
C ARG A 35 6.26 -5.95 4.69
N ILE A 36 4.93 -5.93 4.66
CA ILE A 36 4.14 -6.65 3.66
C ILE A 36 3.39 -5.60 2.85
N HIS A 37 3.47 -5.71 1.53
CA HIS A 37 2.86 -4.78 0.59
C HIS A 37 1.97 -5.58 -0.35
N THR A 38 0.68 -5.29 -0.36
CA THR A 38 -0.31 -6.00 -1.17
C THR A 38 -1.09 -5.00 -2.01
N VAL A 39 -1.16 -5.25 -3.30
CA VAL A 39 -1.89 -4.43 -4.26
C VAL A 39 -3.28 -5.04 -4.50
N PHE A 40 -4.29 -4.20 -4.62
CA PHE A 40 -5.65 -4.61 -4.94
C PHE A 40 -6.25 -3.66 -5.98
N ASN A 41 -7.36 -4.08 -6.61
CA ASN A 41 -8.07 -3.20 -7.54
C ASN A 41 -8.67 -2.00 -6.80
N ALA A 42 -8.44 -0.79 -7.29
CA ALA A 42 -8.88 0.44 -6.63
C ALA A 42 -10.39 0.49 -6.38
N ASP A 43 -11.19 -0.12 -7.27
CA ASP A 43 -12.64 -0.22 -7.10
C ASP A 43 -13.06 -1.08 -5.89
N GLY A 44 -12.15 -1.89 -5.38
CA GLY A 44 -12.37 -2.72 -4.19
C GLY A 44 -12.10 -2.02 -2.85
N PHE A 45 -11.60 -0.79 -2.88
CA PHE A 45 -11.20 -0.07 -1.67
C PHE A 45 -12.32 -0.02 -0.62
N GLY A 46 -13.53 0.35 -1.02
CA GLY A 46 -14.66 0.48 -0.09
C GLY A 46 -15.01 -0.83 0.60
N GLU A 47 -15.08 -1.93 -0.14
CA GLU A 47 -15.39 -3.24 0.42
C GLU A 47 -14.31 -3.75 1.37
N ILE A 48 -13.04 -3.57 0.99
CA ILE A 48 -11.90 -3.97 1.82
C ILE A 48 -11.85 -3.12 3.08
N ALA A 49 -12.02 -1.81 2.97
CA ALA A 49 -12.04 -0.89 4.11
C ALA A 49 -13.16 -1.24 5.10
N ASP A 50 -14.37 -1.51 4.60
CA ASP A 50 -15.51 -1.91 5.44
C ASP A 50 -15.23 -3.23 6.17
N TRP A 51 -14.61 -4.19 5.51
CA TRP A 51 -14.24 -5.46 6.13
C TRP A 51 -13.20 -5.26 7.23
N LEU A 52 -12.20 -4.39 6.99
CA LEU A 52 -11.18 -4.08 7.99
C LEU A 52 -11.78 -3.37 9.21
N VAL A 53 -12.71 -2.45 9.00
CA VAL A 53 -13.42 -1.78 10.11
C VAL A 53 -14.22 -2.78 10.93
N ARG A 54 -14.92 -3.71 10.29
CA ARG A 54 -15.66 -4.75 11.01
C ARG A 54 -14.75 -5.67 11.81
N ARG A 55 -13.56 -5.96 11.31
CA ARG A 55 -12.61 -6.88 11.96
C ARG A 55 -11.78 -6.21 13.05
N PHE A 56 -11.30 -5.00 12.82
CA PHE A 56 -10.35 -4.31 13.70
C PHE A 56 -10.94 -3.08 14.41
N GLY A 57 -12.19 -2.73 14.11
CA GLY A 57 -12.80 -1.52 14.64
C GLY A 57 -12.42 -0.27 13.85
N PRO A 58 -12.78 0.92 14.37
CA PRO A 58 -12.45 2.17 13.72
C PRO A 58 -10.95 2.34 13.52
N PRO A 59 -10.49 2.96 12.42
CA PRO A 59 -9.06 3.20 12.23
C PRO A 59 -8.51 4.15 13.30
N THR A 60 -7.23 3.98 13.64
CA THR A 60 -6.51 4.87 14.54
C THR A 60 -6.41 6.28 13.97
N ALA A 61 -6.23 6.36 12.64
CA ALA A 61 -6.15 7.63 11.91
C ALA A 61 -6.75 7.47 10.52
N THR A 62 -7.36 8.54 10.04
CA THR A 62 -7.83 8.67 8.67
C THR A 62 -7.15 9.90 8.07
N VAL A 63 -6.52 9.73 6.93
CA VAL A 63 -5.76 10.79 6.26
C VAL A 63 -6.24 10.89 4.81
N THR A 64 -6.42 12.10 4.33
CA THR A 64 -6.65 12.35 2.91
C THR A 64 -5.34 12.76 2.28
N ARG A 65 -4.72 11.84 1.55
CA ARG A 65 -3.51 12.11 0.77
C ARG A 65 -3.91 12.77 -0.54
N SER A 66 -3.00 13.49 -1.16
CA SER A 66 -3.22 14.08 -2.48
C SER A 66 -2.24 13.48 -3.47
N ILE A 67 -2.73 13.03 -4.61
CA ILE A 67 -1.91 12.47 -5.69
C ILE A 67 -2.15 13.23 -6.99
N ALA A 68 -1.11 13.27 -7.82
CA ALA A 68 -1.18 13.84 -9.16
C ALA A 68 -0.89 12.73 -10.19
N PRO A 69 -1.90 12.02 -10.68
CA PRO A 69 -1.70 11.01 -11.72
C PRO A 69 -1.18 11.65 -13.00
N PHE A 70 -0.35 10.90 -13.72
CA PHE A 70 0.24 11.40 -14.96
C PHE A 70 -0.83 11.83 -15.97
N GLY A 71 -0.75 13.08 -16.43
CA GLY A 71 -1.68 13.65 -17.40
C GLY A 71 -3.08 13.92 -16.88
N GLN A 72 -3.31 13.85 -15.57
CA GLN A 72 -4.60 14.07 -14.94
C GLN A 72 -4.55 15.13 -13.85
N ALA A 73 -5.72 15.66 -13.51
CA ALA A 73 -5.84 16.57 -12.39
C ALA A 73 -5.52 15.87 -11.07
N ARG A 74 -5.04 16.65 -10.11
CA ARG A 74 -4.81 16.18 -8.74
C ARG A 74 -6.11 15.65 -8.12
N ARG A 75 -6.01 14.57 -7.35
CA ARG A 75 -7.17 13.96 -6.68
C ARG A 75 -6.83 13.53 -5.26
N ASP A 76 -7.87 13.34 -4.47
CA ASP A 76 -7.75 12.83 -3.12
C ASP A 76 -7.46 11.33 -3.15
N ASN A 77 -6.63 10.89 -2.20
CA ASN A 77 -6.31 9.49 -1.97
C ASN A 77 -6.66 9.13 -0.52
N PRO A 78 -7.90 8.72 -0.25
CA PRO A 78 -8.32 8.35 1.10
C PRO A 78 -7.45 7.22 1.66
N THR A 79 -7.00 7.40 2.89
CA THR A 79 -6.09 6.48 3.58
C THR A 79 -6.59 6.23 4.99
N MET A 80 -6.60 4.96 5.40
CA MET A 80 -6.96 4.55 6.75
C MET A 80 -5.80 3.79 7.38
N ILE A 81 -5.53 4.05 8.65
CA ILE A 81 -4.40 3.47 9.37
C ILE A 81 -4.87 2.92 10.71
N TRP A 82 -4.49 1.67 10.99
CA TRP A 82 -4.65 1.03 12.30
C TRP A 82 -3.27 0.79 12.88
N ARG A 83 -3.06 1.24 14.13
CA ARG A 83 -1.78 1.08 14.83
C ARG A 83 -1.97 0.27 16.10
N ALA A 84 -1.03 -0.63 16.36
CA ALA A 84 -0.98 -1.39 17.58
C ALA A 84 0.47 -1.60 18.00
N VAL A 85 0.70 -1.73 19.31
CA VAL A 85 2.02 -2.05 19.84
C VAL A 85 2.14 -3.57 19.94
N ASP A 86 3.16 -4.14 19.33
CA ASP A 86 3.50 -5.54 19.49
C ASP A 86 4.02 -5.74 20.91
N LYS A 87 3.35 -6.59 21.69
CA LYS A 87 3.66 -6.83 23.10
C LYS A 87 5.02 -7.50 23.31
N VAL A 88 5.50 -8.23 22.32
CA VAL A 88 6.78 -8.95 22.39
C VAL A 88 7.95 -8.01 22.09
N THR A 89 7.86 -7.28 20.96
CA THR A 89 8.95 -6.41 20.50
C THR A 89 8.86 -4.98 21.02
N GLN A 90 7.71 -4.57 21.58
CA GLN A 90 7.40 -3.20 22.00
C GLN A 90 7.45 -2.20 20.83
N LYS A 91 7.40 -2.68 19.60
CA LYS A 91 7.41 -1.85 18.40
C LYS A 91 5.98 -1.63 17.90
N THR A 92 5.73 -0.43 17.37
CA THR A 92 4.46 -0.11 16.75
C THR A 92 4.37 -0.78 15.38
N VAL A 93 3.27 -1.49 15.16
CA VAL A 93 2.91 -2.11 13.89
C VAL A 93 1.72 -1.36 13.32
N SER A 94 1.79 -1.03 12.05
CA SER A 94 0.73 -0.31 11.35
C SER A 94 0.18 -1.15 10.21
N LEU A 95 -1.15 -1.16 10.10
CA LEU A 95 -1.88 -1.62 8.93
C LEU A 95 -2.45 -0.38 8.24
N GLU A 96 -2.07 -0.16 7.00
CA GLU A 96 -2.47 1.02 6.23
C GLU A 96 -3.09 0.59 4.91
N ILE A 97 -4.23 1.19 4.56
CA ILE A 97 -4.88 0.98 3.27
C ILE A 97 -5.08 2.33 2.57
N ARG A 98 -4.68 2.40 1.30
CA ARG A 98 -4.83 3.58 0.45
C ARG A 98 -5.69 3.23 -0.75
N HIS A 99 -6.59 4.13 -1.10
CA HIS A 99 -7.46 3.93 -2.26
C HIS A 99 -6.67 3.76 -3.56
N TYR A 100 -5.58 4.54 -3.70
CA TYR A 100 -4.69 4.46 -4.85
C TYR A 100 -3.27 4.20 -4.40
N ASP A 101 -2.55 3.38 -5.18
CA ASP A 101 -1.14 3.06 -4.91
C ASP A 101 -0.25 4.25 -5.31
N ASP A 102 0.16 5.03 -4.32
CA ASP A 102 1.09 6.14 -4.46
C ASP A 102 2.45 5.84 -3.82
N THR A 103 2.76 4.56 -3.60
CA THR A 103 4.00 4.14 -2.96
C THR A 103 5.21 4.24 -3.87
N ARG A 104 4.98 4.39 -5.16
CA ARG A 104 6.02 4.65 -6.16
C ARG A 104 5.96 6.12 -6.55
N ASP A 105 6.94 6.86 -6.08
CA ASP A 105 7.00 8.31 -6.25
C ASP A 105 7.04 8.70 -7.74
N GLY A 106 6.24 9.70 -8.12
CA GLY A 106 6.13 10.18 -9.49
C GLY A 106 5.19 9.39 -10.41
N PHE A 107 4.71 8.22 -9.98
CA PHE A 107 3.83 7.36 -10.78
C PHE A 107 2.70 6.77 -9.95
N PRO A 108 1.78 7.58 -9.39
CA PRO A 108 0.65 7.04 -8.67
C PRO A 108 -0.24 6.22 -9.61
N ASP A 109 -0.60 5.02 -9.16
CA ASP A 109 -1.43 4.10 -9.95
C ASP A 109 -2.89 4.21 -9.48
N ILE A 110 -3.73 4.80 -10.32
CA ILE A 110 -5.16 4.97 -10.01
C ILE A 110 -6.02 3.75 -10.33
N ARG A 111 -5.44 2.71 -10.94
CA ARG A 111 -6.15 1.46 -11.20
C ARG A 111 -6.08 0.53 -10.00
N ASN A 112 -5.08 0.69 -9.18
CA ASN A 112 -4.83 -0.17 -8.03
C ASN A 112 -4.71 0.64 -6.76
N GLY A 113 -5.20 0.07 -5.65
CA GLY A 113 -4.92 0.52 -4.31
C GLY A 113 -3.83 -0.32 -3.67
N VAL A 114 -3.43 0.02 -2.46
CA VAL A 114 -2.39 -0.68 -1.74
C VAL A 114 -2.77 -0.85 -0.26
N MET A 115 -2.44 -2.03 0.26
CA MET A 115 -2.51 -2.32 1.68
C MET A 115 -1.12 -2.69 2.17
N MET A 116 -0.69 -2.10 3.26
CA MET A 116 0.63 -2.31 3.83
C MET A 116 0.52 -2.68 5.30
N LEU A 117 1.26 -3.71 5.70
CA LEU A 117 1.48 -4.04 7.10
C LEU A 117 2.96 -3.85 7.38
N TYR A 118 3.32 -3.00 8.32
CA TYR A 118 4.71 -2.66 8.55
C TYR A 118 5.00 -2.27 10.01
N ARG A 119 6.26 -2.45 10.41
CA ARG A 119 6.79 -1.89 11.65
C ARG A 119 7.18 -0.45 11.42
N GLU A 120 6.78 0.44 12.33
CA GLU A 120 7.15 1.86 12.25
C GLU A 120 8.68 2.02 12.23
N GLY A 121 9.15 2.98 11.42
CA GLY A 121 10.56 3.26 11.26
C GLY A 121 11.32 2.37 10.29
N THR A 122 10.64 1.39 9.65
CA THR A 122 11.28 0.55 8.63
C THR A 122 11.23 1.21 7.25
N PRO A 123 12.24 0.97 6.38
CA PRO A 123 12.23 1.50 5.02
C PRO A 123 11.10 0.91 4.18
N GLY A 124 10.64 1.68 3.20
CA GLY A 124 9.67 1.21 2.20
C GLY A 124 10.26 0.14 1.29
N ILE A 125 9.39 -0.60 0.58
CA ILE A 125 9.80 -1.63 -0.38
C ILE A 125 10.35 -0.97 -1.65
N PHE A 126 9.69 0.09 -2.11
CA PHE A 126 10.09 0.79 -3.32
C PHE A 126 10.90 2.04 -2.96
N PRO A 127 12.03 2.28 -3.64
CA PRO A 127 12.77 3.53 -3.44
C PRO A 127 11.92 4.71 -3.91
N GLN A 128 12.03 5.82 -3.20
CA GLN A 128 11.41 7.08 -3.57
C GLN A 128 12.27 7.72 -4.67
N VAL A 129 11.84 7.55 -5.92
CA VAL A 129 12.56 8.11 -7.08
C VAL A 129 11.69 9.18 -7.70
N SER A 130 12.18 10.42 -7.71
CA SER A 130 11.47 11.54 -8.35
C SER A 130 11.53 11.43 -9.88
N VAL A 131 10.56 12.05 -10.56
CA VAL A 131 10.57 12.14 -12.03
C VAL A 131 11.87 12.77 -12.53
N HIS A 132 12.39 13.77 -11.79
CA HIS A 132 13.65 14.42 -12.12
C HIS A 132 14.85 13.46 -12.09
N GLU A 133 14.92 12.61 -11.08
CA GLU A 133 15.97 11.58 -10.98
C GLU A 133 15.85 10.52 -12.08
N LEU A 134 14.64 10.11 -12.42
CA LEU A 134 14.40 9.17 -13.53
C LEU A 134 14.88 9.77 -14.87
N MET A 135 14.63 11.05 -15.09
CA MET A 135 15.10 11.75 -16.30
C MET A 135 16.63 11.87 -16.35
N ARG A 136 17.28 12.07 -15.20
CA ARG A 136 18.75 12.04 -15.10
C ARG A 136 19.30 10.67 -15.46
N LEU A 137 18.72 9.60 -14.98
CA LEU A 137 19.16 8.24 -15.28
C LEU A 137 19.03 7.91 -16.78
N LYS A 138 18.01 8.41 -17.45
CA LYS A 138 17.86 8.26 -18.91
C LYS A 138 18.93 8.99 -19.70
N ARG A 139 19.50 10.09 -19.19
CA ARG A 139 20.55 10.87 -19.88
C ARG A 139 21.93 10.23 -19.75
N THR A 140 22.16 9.42 -18.74
CA THR A 140 23.46 8.80 -18.46
C THR A 140 23.56 7.34 -18.91
N GLY A 141 22.47 6.77 -19.39
CA GLY A 141 22.39 5.37 -19.84
C GLY A 141 22.46 5.18 -21.34
#